data_35e1ffaa75f99ba669a533d979cc47e8
#
_entry.id   35e1ffaa75f99ba669a533d979cc47e8
#
_cell.length_a   1.000
_cell.length_b   1.000
_cell.length_c   1.000
_cell.angle_alpha   90.00
_cell.angle_beta   90.00
_cell.angle_gamma   90.00
#
_symmetry.space_group_name_H-M   'P 1'
#
loop_
_entity.id
_entity.type
_entity.pdbx_description
1 polymer ?
#
loop_
_entity_poly.entity_id
_entity_poly.type
_entity_poly.pdbx_seq_one_letter_code
_entity_poly.pdbx_strand_id
1 'polypeptide(L)'
;MLLVSQYMLNAGLLQNQIIIYPFIHCFSHWKKIEDQLSPIKVPDIEAWSSNKGMGSMSICAGSFVDCYGRNQGTKISSHYTFSRRMQLSRAKAENSKDVVVTNFFIDTGSNILDYLDTIGHVLKPGGIWCNFGPLLYHFENDHGVETTYEVNPYSGFQDKINDYTPLMGLELSSDDIISIATNHLDFELIRRESGILCGYGRYAGPESCAMPGYMCHYWILKSNPTNES
;
A
#
# COMPACT_ATOMS: atom_id res chain seq x y z
N MET A 1 -2.02 12.92 3.23
CA MET A 1 -1.32 12.42 2.02
C MET A 1 -2.07 12.75 0.74
N LEU A 2 -3.34 12.37 0.56
CA LEU A 2 -4.10 12.60 -0.69
C LEU A 2 -4.10 14.05 -1.19
N LEU A 3 -4.28 15.03 -0.28
CA LEU A 3 -4.25 16.46 -0.65
C LEU A 3 -2.90 16.88 -1.23
N VAL A 4 -1.80 16.44 -0.61
CA VAL A 4 -0.45 16.74 -1.07
C VAL A 4 -0.19 16.07 -2.43
N SER A 5 -0.57 14.80 -2.58
CA SER A 5 -0.44 14.09 -3.85
C SER A 5 -1.26 14.77 -4.97
N GLN A 6 -2.49 15.18 -4.66
CA GLN A 6 -3.33 15.91 -5.61
C GLN A 6 -2.68 17.23 -6.03
N TYR A 7 -2.12 17.97 -5.07
CA TYR A 7 -1.43 19.22 -5.36
C TYR A 7 -0.18 18.99 -6.22
N MET A 8 0.66 18.02 -5.84
CA MET A 8 1.89 17.69 -6.59
C MET A 8 1.61 17.27 -8.04
N LEU A 9 0.52 16.54 -8.27
CA LEU A 9 0.17 16.01 -9.60
C LEU A 9 -0.55 17.03 -10.49
N ASN A 10 -1.29 17.99 -9.91
CA ASN A 10 -2.22 18.83 -10.68
C ASN A 10 -1.89 20.33 -10.65
N ALA A 11 -0.98 20.79 -9.78
CA ALA A 11 -0.67 22.22 -9.66
C ALA A 11 0.29 22.75 -10.74
N GLY A 12 0.76 21.91 -11.66
CA GLY A 12 1.68 22.31 -12.72
C GLY A 12 3.03 22.80 -12.18
N LEU A 13 3.51 22.21 -11.10
CA LEU A 13 4.79 22.59 -10.48
C LEU A 13 5.97 22.31 -11.43
N LEU A 14 6.86 23.27 -11.53
CA LEU A 14 8.13 23.12 -12.22
C LEU A 14 9.13 22.31 -11.37
N GLN A 15 10.05 21.67 -12.02
CA GLN A 15 11.14 20.94 -11.33
C GLN A 15 11.86 21.83 -10.32
N ASN A 16 12.04 21.33 -9.10
CA ASN A 16 12.71 22.03 -8.00
C ASN A 16 12.08 23.35 -7.56
N GLN A 17 10.79 23.56 -7.83
CA GLN A 17 10.11 24.83 -7.56
C GLN A 17 9.92 25.12 -6.06
N ILE A 18 9.74 24.08 -5.25
CA ILE A 18 9.49 24.21 -3.81
C ILE A 18 10.69 23.67 -3.03
N ILE A 19 11.07 24.37 -2.00
CA ILE A 19 12.12 23.90 -1.06
C ILE A 19 11.44 23.53 0.24
N ILE A 20 11.68 22.32 0.71
CA ILE A 20 11.18 21.81 1.99
C ILE A 20 12.36 21.42 2.89
N TYR A 21 12.14 21.49 4.20
CA TYR A 21 13.09 21.09 5.24
C TYR A 21 12.44 20.00 6.11
N PRO A 22 12.37 18.76 5.65
CA PRO A 22 11.55 17.72 6.28
C PRO A 22 12.03 17.32 7.66
N PHE A 23 13.28 17.61 7.99
CA PHE A 23 13.92 17.18 9.23
C PHE A 23 14.09 18.30 10.27
N ILE A 24 13.56 19.49 10.01
CA ILE A 24 13.75 20.66 10.87
C ILE A 24 13.30 20.44 12.35
N HIS A 25 12.35 19.52 12.56
CA HIS A 25 11.86 19.16 13.90
C HIS A 25 12.51 17.90 14.49
N CYS A 26 13.54 17.37 13.82
CA CYS A 26 14.17 16.11 14.19
C CYS A 26 15.59 16.35 14.71
N PHE A 27 15.78 16.39 16.03
CA PHE A 27 17.07 16.73 16.64
C PHE A 27 17.96 15.52 16.97
N SER A 28 17.44 14.31 16.89
CA SER A 28 18.19 13.11 17.28
C SER A 28 19.02 12.56 16.11
N HIS A 29 20.23 12.08 16.44
CA HIS A 29 21.09 11.30 15.55
C HIS A 29 21.70 12.02 14.34
N TRP A 30 21.75 13.34 14.35
CA TRP A 30 22.49 14.11 13.35
C TRP A 30 23.94 14.36 13.77
N LYS A 31 24.86 14.30 12.82
CA LYS A 31 26.26 14.66 13.06
C LYS A 31 26.43 16.17 13.26
N LYS A 32 25.70 16.93 12.43
CA LYS A 32 25.78 18.39 12.40
C LYS A 32 24.39 18.98 12.23
N ILE A 33 24.23 20.24 12.65
CA ILE A 33 22.97 20.94 12.47
C ILE A 33 22.66 21.23 11.00
N GLU A 34 23.67 21.42 10.19
CA GLU A 34 23.52 21.63 8.74
C GLU A 34 22.85 20.43 8.06
N ASP A 35 23.13 19.21 8.54
CA ASP A 35 22.53 17.99 7.99
C ASP A 35 21.03 17.94 8.32
N GLN A 36 20.64 18.37 9.53
CA GLN A 36 19.24 18.51 9.93
C GLN A 36 18.51 19.56 9.10
N LEU A 37 19.19 20.63 8.73
CA LEU A 37 18.64 21.73 7.95
C LEU A 37 18.82 21.55 6.44
N SER A 38 19.17 20.37 6.00
CA SER A 38 19.34 20.07 4.57
C SER A 38 18.07 20.31 3.79
N PRO A 39 18.10 21.16 2.75
CA PRO A 39 16.93 21.43 1.92
C PRO A 39 16.69 20.29 0.93
N ILE A 40 15.43 19.95 0.74
CA ILE A 40 14.99 19.07 -0.34
C ILE A 40 14.15 19.88 -1.31
N LYS A 41 14.51 19.83 -2.59
CA LYS A 41 13.78 20.50 -3.67
C LYS A 41 12.75 19.55 -4.26
N VAL A 42 11.52 20.02 -4.40
CA VAL A 42 10.39 19.24 -4.94
C VAL A 42 9.60 20.05 -5.98
N PRO A 43 9.00 19.38 -6.97
CA PRO A 43 9.22 17.99 -7.35
C PRO A 43 10.62 17.80 -7.96
N ASP A 44 11.12 16.60 -7.94
CA ASP A 44 12.36 16.22 -8.63
C ASP A 44 12.19 16.12 -10.15
N ILE A 45 10.96 15.81 -10.59
CA ILE A 45 10.52 15.83 -11.98
C ILE A 45 9.16 16.52 -12.10
N GLU A 46 8.90 17.14 -13.25
CA GLU A 46 7.61 17.76 -13.55
C GLU A 46 6.56 16.70 -13.88
N ALA A 47 5.62 16.46 -12.96
CA ALA A 47 4.61 15.41 -13.11
C ALA A 47 3.70 15.59 -14.34
N TRP A 48 3.51 16.85 -14.79
CA TRP A 48 2.66 17.19 -15.95
C TRP A 48 3.42 17.18 -17.27
N SER A 49 4.73 17.41 -17.28
CA SER A 49 5.54 17.46 -18.51
C SER A 49 5.95 16.08 -19.01
N SER A 50 5.93 15.08 -18.12
CA SER A 50 6.26 13.68 -18.44
C SER A 50 5.24 12.99 -19.36
N ASN A 51 4.13 13.66 -19.69
CA ASN A 51 3.07 13.11 -20.56
C ASN A 51 3.49 12.87 -22.04
N LYS A 52 4.72 13.18 -22.43
CA LYS A 52 5.22 12.81 -23.75
C LYS A 52 5.70 11.36 -23.77
N GLY A 53 4.74 10.42 -23.78
CA GLY A 53 5.01 8.99 -23.91
C GLY A 53 4.92 8.15 -22.61
N MET A 54 4.67 8.77 -21.48
CA MET A 54 4.30 8.07 -20.24
C MET A 54 2.78 8.03 -20.10
N GLY A 55 2.22 6.89 -19.67
CA GLY A 55 0.78 6.71 -19.49
C GLY A 55 0.15 7.70 -18.50
N SER A 56 -1.15 7.61 -18.29
CA SER A 56 -1.87 8.41 -17.30
C SER A 56 -1.64 7.87 -15.89
N MET A 57 -1.49 8.77 -14.90
CA MET A 57 -1.44 8.43 -13.49
C MET A 57 -2.75 8.82 -12.80
N SER A 58 -3.29 7.94 -11.98
CA SER A 58 -4.45 8.23 -11.15
C SER A 58 -4.25 7.73 -9.72
N ILE A 59 -4.85 8.40 -8.75
CA ILE A 59 -4.82 8.02 -7.34
C ILE A 59 -6.24 7.70 -6.91
N CYS A 60 -6.43 6.52 -6.30
CA CYS A 60 -7.68 6.12 -5.68
C CYS A 60 -7.56 6.26 -4.16
N ALA A 61 -8.55 6.92 -3.55
CA ALA A 61 -8.65 7.05 -2.11
C ALA A 61 -9.52 5.92 -1.55
N GLY A 62 -8.97 5.13 -0.64
CA GLY A 62 -9.70 4.06 0.03
C GLY A 62 -8.77 2.93 0.48
N SER A 63 -9.32 1.98 1.22
CA SER A 63 -8.63 0.73 1.51
C SER A 63 -8.38 -0.04 0.21
N PHE A 64 -7.23 -0.68 0.11
CA PHE A 64 -6.87 -1.49 -1.05
C PHE A 64 -7.88 -2.60 -1.30
N VAL A 65 -8.25 -3.32 -0.26
CA VAL A 65 -9.24 -4.41 -0.32
C VAL A 65 -10.62 -3.89 -0.71
N ASP A 66 -11.03 -2.73 -0.17
CA ASP A 66 -12.33 -2.14 -0.48
C ASP A 66 -12.42 -1.66 -1.93
N CYS A 67 -11.35 -1.08 -2.44
CA CYS A 67 -11.32 -0.54 -3.80
C CYS A 67 -11.18 -1.61 -4.87
N TYR A 68 -10.45 -2.69 -4.59
CA TYR A 68 -9.98 -3.63 -5.61
C TYR A 68 -10.30 -5.09 -5.33
N GLY A 69 -10.74 -5.47 -4.12
CA GLY A 69 -11.01 -6.87 -3.75
C GLY A 69 -12.20 -7.48 -4.50
N ARG A 70 -12.39 -8.79 -4.38
CA ARG A 70 -13.49 -9.53 -5.03
C ARG A 70 -14.86 -9.06 -4.56
N ASN A 71 -15.83 -9.09 -5.46
CA ASN A 71 -17.24 -8.77 -5.13
C ASN A 71 -17.96 -9.89 -4.37
N GLN A 72 -17.36 -11.05 -4.23
CA GLN A 72 -18.00 -12.14 -3.51
C GLN A 72 -18.19 -11.73 -2.05
N GLY A 73 -19.43 -11.91 -1.58
CA GLY A 73 -19.86 -11.63 -0.23
C GLY A 73 -19.16 -12.45 0.83
N THR A 74 -17.87 -12.28 0.91
CA THR A 74 -17.15 -12.58 2.11
C THR A 74 -17.76 -11.68 3.17
N LYS A 75 -18.60 -12.29 3.99
CA LYS A 75 -19.09 -11.73 5.23
C LYS A 75 -17.91 -11.52 6.16
N ILE A 76 -16.99 -10.63 5.78
CA ILE A 76 -15.86 -10.22 6.63
C ILE A 76 -16.28 -9.07 7.52
N SER A 77 -17.40 -8.48 7.33
CA SER A 77 -18.23 -7.89 8.38
C SER A 77 -19.64 -7.75 7.84
N SER A 78 -20.61 -8.22 8.61
CA SER A 78 -22.03 -8.22 8.28
C SER A 78 -22.63 -6.81 8.16
N HIS A 79 -21.84 -5.75 8.20
CA HIS A 79 -22.29 -4.37 8.33
C HIS A 79 -21.83 -3.42 7.21
N TYR A 80 -20.95 -3.83 6.29
CA TYR A 80 -20.61 -2.99 5.14
C TYR A 80 -21.43 -3.34 3.91
N THR A 81 -22.48 -2.59 3.68
CA THR A 81 -23.13 -2.54 2.38
C THR A 81 -22.26 -1.66 1.47
N PHE A 82 -21.43 -2.29 0.66
CA PHE A 82 -20.65 -1.54 -0.35
C PHE A 82 -21.59 -0.73 -1.26
N SER A 83 -21.27 0.55 -1.43
CA SER A 83 -22.02 1.36 -2.38
C SER A 83 -21.95 0.72 -3.78
N ARG A 84 -23.00 0.88 -4.59
CA ARG A 84 -23.03 0.39 -5.97
C ARG A 84 -21.79 0.82 -6.78
N ARG A 85 -21.25 2.00 -6.47
CA ARG A 85 -20.03 2.53 -7.09
C ARG A 85 -18.80 1.69 -6.73
N MET A 86 -18.66 1.27 -5.48
CA MET A 86 -17.55 0.40 -5.05
C MET A 86 -17.66 -1.00 -5.66
N GLN A 87 -18.85 -1.57 -5.69
CA GLN A 87 -19.08 -2.87 -6.33
C GLN A 87 -18.70 -2.86 -7.82
N LEU A 88 -19.04 -1.79 -8.54
CA LEU A 88 -18.65 -1.61 -9.94
C LEU A 88 -17.14 -1.39 -10.11
N SER A 89 -16.49 -0.71 -9.17
CA SER A 89 -15.03 -0.52 -9.18
C SER A 89 -14.31 -1.85 -8.99
N ARG A 90 -14.75 -2.67 -8.04
CA ARG A 90 -14.20 -3.99 -7.75
C ARG A 90 -14.36 -4.95 -8.93
N ALA A 91 -15.54 -5.00 -9.55
CA ALA A 91 -15.79 -5.81 -10.75
C ALA A 91 -14.89 -5.40 -11.94
N LYS A 92 -14.64 -4.08 -12.10
CA LYS A 92 -13.73 -3.57 -13.13
C LYS A 92 -12.26 -3.81 -12.83
N ALA A 93 -11.92 -4.09 -11.59
CA ALA A 93 -10.55 -4.38 -11.17
C ALA A 93 -10.13 -5.81 -11.51
N GLU A 94 -11.08 -6.72 -11.66
CA GLU A 94 -10.81 -8.13 -11.98
C GLU A 94 -9.99 -8.27 -13.27
N ASN A 95 -8.90 -9.01 -13.21
CA ASN A 95 -8.01 -9.28 -14.34
C ASN A 95 -7.64 -8.03 -15.16
N SER A 96 -7.45 -6.89 -14.49
CA SER A 96 -7.26 -5.60 -15.16
C SER A 96 -5.82 -5.09 -15.15
N LYS A 97 -4.95 -5.65 -14.32
CA LYS A 97 -3.60 -5.17 -14.11
C LYS A 97 -2.57 -6.13 -14.69
N ASP A 98 -1.60 -5.59 -15.41
CA ASP A 98 -0.45 -6.35 -15.90
C ASP A 98 0.59 -6.54 -14.81
N VAL A 99 0.72 -5.54 -13.91
CA VAL A 99 1.67 -5.55 -12.79
C VAL A 99 1.03 -4.96 -11.55
N VAL A 100 1.26 -5.59 -10.42
CA VAL A 100 1.03 -5.04 -9.08
C VAL A 100 2.37 -4.86 -8.39
N VAL A 101 2.60 -3.69 -7.81
CA VAL A 101 3.81 -3.39 -7.02
C VAL A 101 3.38 -3.03 -5.61
N THR A 102 3.86 -3.79 -4.63
CA THR A 102 3.69 -3.50 -3.22
C THR A 102 5.05 -3.09 -2.64
N ASN A 103 5.16 -1.84 -2.20
CA ASN A 103 6.40 -1.29 -1.66
C ASN A 103 6.15 -0.71 -0.28
N PHE A 104 6.71 -1.31 0.77
CA PHE A 104 6.41 -0.96 2.17
C PHE A 104 4.91 -0.89 2.40
N PHE A 105 4.19 -1.93 2.00
CA PHE A 105 2.73 -1.89 1.93
C PHE A 105 2.06 -3.15 2.46
N ILE A 106 2.61 -4.34 2.22
CA ILE A 106 1.89 -5.59 2.45
C ILE A 106 1.63 -5.86 3.94
N ASP A 107 2.45 -5.31 4.82
CA ASP A 107 2.36 -5.40 6.27
C ASP A 107 1.45 -4.34 6.91
N THR A 108 0.82 -3.50 6.09
CA THR A 108 -0.09 -2.43 6.56
C THR A 108 -1.54 -2.88 6.72
N GLY A 109 -1.89 -4.05 6.25
CA GLY A 109 -3.22 -4.63 6.38
C GLY A 109 -3.41 -5.40 7.69
N SER A 110 -4.62 -5.40 8.23
CA SER A 110 -4.96 -6.21 9.41
C SER A 110 -4.97 -7.71 9.09
N ASN A 111 -5.30 -8.08 7.86
CA ASN A 111 -5.34 -9.46 7.40
C ASN A 111 -4.60 -9.59 6.08
N ILE A 112 -3.49 -10.31 6.11
CA ILE A 112 -2.63 -10.50 4.93
C ILE A 112 -3.31 -11.30 3.82
N LEU A 113 -4.20 -12.22 4.15
CA LEU A 113 -4.90 -13.03 3.14
C LEU A 113 -5.82 -12.19 2.25
N ASP A 114 -6.45 -11.15 2.81
CA ASP A 114 -7.27 -10.22 2.03
C ASP A 114 -6.45 -9.45 1.00
N TYR A 115 -5.19 -9.13 1.34
CA TYR A 115 -4.26 -8.50 0.40
C TYR A 115 -3.84 -9.48 -0.69
N LEU A 116 -3.51 -10.73 -0.33
CA LEU A 116 -3.13 -11.76 -1.30
C LEU A 116 -4.27 -12.08 -2.28
N ASP A 117 -5.50 -12.26 -1.77
CA ASP A 117 -6.68 -12.49 -2.60
C ASP A 117 -6.96 -11.30 -3.53
N THR A 118 -6.82 -10.07 -3.01
CA THR A 118 -7.01 -8.86 -3.81
C THR A 118 -5.95 -8.74 -4.91
N ILE A 119 -4.69 -9.04 -4.63
CA ILE A 119 -3.61 -9.04 -5.63
C ILE A 119 -3.90 -10.07 -6.72
N GLY A 120 -4.27 -11.29 -6.32
CA GLY A 120 -4.66 -12.34 -7.28
C GLY A 120 -5.86 -11.96 -8.13
N HIS A 121 -6.84 -11.27 -7.53
CA HIS A 121 -8.06 -10.82 -8.24
C HIS A 121 -7.77 -9.77 -9.32
N VAL A 122 -6.89 -8.81 -9.04
CA VAL A 122 -6.66 -7.70 -9.97
C VAL A 122 -5.68 -8.04 -11.09
N LEU A 123 -4.80 -9.01 -10.89
CA LEU A 123 -3.80 -9.39 -11.88
C LEU A 123 -4.44 -10.15 -13.03
N LYS A 124 -4.03 -9.81 -14.24
CA LYS A 124 -4.32 -10.63 -15.44
C LYS A 124 -3.58 -11.95 -15.35
N PRO A 125 -4.09 -12.99 -16.03
CA PRO A 125 -3.31 -14.20 -16.27
C PRO A 125 -1.95 -13.87 -16.89
N GLY A 126 -0.86 -14.36 -16.30
CA GLY A 126 0.50 -14.00 -16.67
C GLY A 126 1.02 -12.67 -16.12
N GLY A 127 0.20 -11.94 -15.37
CA GLY A 127 0.58 -10.70 -14.69
C GLY A 127 1.61 -10.91 -13.57
N ILE A 128 2.28 -9.85 -13.19
CA ILE A 128 3.42 -9.90 -12.27
C ILE A 128 3.07 -9.18 -10.95
N TRP A 129 3.36 -9.82 -9.83
CA TRP A 129 3.40 -9.17 -8.54
C TRP A 129 4.84 -9.01 -8.06
N CYS A 130 5.26 -7.75 -7.85
CA CYS A 130 6.54 -7.40 -7.25
C CYS A 130 6.31 -6.86 -5.84
N ASN A 131 6.99 -7.41 -4.85
CA ASN A 131 6.99 -6.89 -3.49
C ASN A 131 8.39 -6.45 -3.06
N PHE A 132 8.45 -5.35 -2.33
CA PHE A 132 9.63 -4.92 -1.58
C PHE A 132 9.22 -4.24 -0.28
N GLY A 133 9.75 -4.68 0.83
CA GLY A 133 9.49 -4.08 2.14
C GLY A 133 9.69 -5.05 3.29
N PRO A 134 9.54 -4.55 4.51
CA PRO A 134 9.57 -5.38 5.71
C PRO A 134 8.26 -6.17 5.85
N LEU A 135 8.25 -7.09 6.81
CA LEU A 135 7.06 -7.69 7.38
C LEU A 135 7.00 -7.29 8.86
N LEU A 136 6.77 -6.00 9.09
CA LEU A 136 6.53 -5.40 10.39
C LEU A 136 5.06 -5.02 10.47
N TYR A 137 4.24 -5.97 10.83
CA TYR A 137 2.79 -5.83 10.79
C TYR A 137 2.29 -4.71 11.69
N HIS A 138 1.53 -3.79 11.13
CA HIS A 138 1.03 -2.61 11.83
C HIS A 138 0.01 -2.95 12.92
N PHE A 139 -0.63 -4.09 12.80
CA PHE A 139 -1.66 -4.58 13.74
C PHE A 139 -1.16 -5.73 14.61
N GLU A 140 0.15 -6.02 14.61
CA GLU A 140 0.76 -7.00 15.50
C GLU A 140 0.45 -6.63 16.96
N ASN A 141 -0.11 -7.58 17.70
CA ASN A 141 -0.58 -7.39 19.07
C ASN A 141 -1.70 -6.34 19.26
N ASP A 142 -2.31 -5.86 18.19
CA ASP A 142 -3.49 -5.02 18.29
C ASP A 142 -4.74 -5.90 18.50
N HIS A 143 -5.20 -5.95 19.74
CA HIS A 143 -6.45 -6.59 20.13
C HIS A 143 -7.64 -5.63 20.03
N GLY A 144 -7.48 -4.56 19.24
CA GLY A 144 -8.47 -3.53 19.04
C GLY A 144 -9.78 -4.08 18.47
N VAL A 145 -10.78 -3.27 18.56
CA VAL A 145 -12.10 -3.51 17.96
C VAL A 145 -12.24 -2.60 16.75
N GLU A 146 -12.68 -3.17 15.65
CA GLU A 146 -13.04 -2.37 14.50
C GLU A 146 -14.19 -1.44 14.87
N THR A 147 -13.96 -0.15 14.77
CA THR A 147 -15.01 0.84 15.01
C THR A 147 -15.77 1.05 13.72
N THR A 148 -16.99 0.57 13.67
CA THR A 148 -17.91 0.82 12.56
C THR A 148 -18.54 2.21 12.69
N TYR A 149 -18.64 2.91 11.57
CA TYR A 149 -19.34 4.18 11.47
C TYR A 149 -20.53 4.01 10.54
N GLU A 150 -21.72 4.36 10.99
CA GLU A 150 -22.89 4.52 10.12
C GLU A 150 -23.08 5.98 9.76
N VAL A 151 -23.44 6.24 8.50
CA VAL A 151 -23.87 7.58 8.10
C VAL A 151 -25.32 7.75 8.54
N ASN A 152 -25.56 8.67 9.47
CA ASN A 152 -26.89 9.02 9.90
C ASN A 152 -27.69 9.57 8.71
N PRO A 153 -28.78 8.92 8.29
CA PRO A 153 -29.52 9.31 7.09
C PRO A 153 -30.20 10.69 7.21
N TYR A 154 -30.32 11.23 8.41
CA TYR A 154 -30.97 12.52 8.66
C TYR A 154 -29.98 13.68 8.77
N SER A 155 -28.79 13.44 9.32
CA SER A 155 -27.78 14.47 9.54
C SER A 155 -26.65 14.44 8.50
N GLY A 156 -26.46 13.31 7.81
CA GLY A 156 -25.33 13.09 6.91
C GLY A 156 -23.97 12.94 7.62
N PHE A 157 -23.96 13.02 8.96
CA PHE A 157 -22.75 12.80 9.74
C PHE A 157 -22.53 11.32 10.05
N GLN A 158 -21.27 10.94 10.25
CA GLN A 158 -20.90 9.60 10.69
C GLN A 158 -21.12 9.48 12.19
N ASP A 159 -22.06 8.62 12.59
CA ASP A 159 -22.26 8.25 13.98
C ASP A 159 -21.39 7.03 14.29
N LYS A 160 -20.63 7.10 15.39
CA LYS A 160 -19.83 5.98 15.86
C LYS A 160 -20.74 4.90 16.41
N ILE A 161 -20.81 3.76 15.76
CA ILE A 161 -21.44 2.58 16.32
C ILE A 161 -20.36 1.83 17.11
N ASN A 162 -20.64 1.61 18.39
CA ASN A 162 -19.82 0.76 19.23
C ASN A 162 -20.16 -0.72 18.94
N ASP A 163 -19.81 -1.17 17.74
CA ASP A 163 -19.88 -2.59 17.44
C ASP A 163 -18.48 -3.18 17.68
N TYR A 164 -18.39 -4.00 18.72
CA TYR A 164 -17.15 -4.62 19.17
C TYR A 164 -16.86 -5.86 18.32
N THR A 165 -16.62 -5.68 17.03
CA THR A 165 -16.12 -6.77 16.21
C THR A 165 -14.60 -6.87 16.45
N PRO A 166 -14.09 -8.00 16.97
CA PRO A 166 -12.65 -8.17 17.11
C PRO A 166 -11.96 -8.01 15.76
N LEU A 167 -10.86 -7.28 15.71
CA LEU A 167 -9.97 -7.29 14.56
C LEU A 167 -9.50 -8.72 14.33
N MET A 168 -9.86 -9.29 13.19
CA MET A 168 -9.35 -10.59 12.76
C MET A 168 -8.01 -10.38 12.07
N GLY A 169 -6.98 -10.05 12.87
CA GLY A 169 -5.61 -9.94 12.41
C GLY A 169 -5.05 -11.30 12.02
N LEU A 170 -4.34 -11.35 10.92
CA LEU A 170 -3.54 -12.50 10.53
C LEU A 170 -2.23 -12.02 9.94
N GLU A 171 -1.16 -12.42 10.58
CA GLU A 171 0.22 -12.13 10.21
C GLU A 171 0.90 -13.43 9.76
N LEU A 172 1.64 -13.37 8.68
CA LEU A 172 2.31 -14.53 8.11
C LEU A 172 3.80 -14.24 7.91
N SER A 173 4.62 -15.28 8.04
CA SER A 173 6.02 -15.19 7.64
C SER A 173 6.15 -15.04 6.11
N SER A 174 7.30 -14.59 5.65
CA SER A 174 7.55 -14.47 4.22
C SER A 174 7.52 -15.84 3.51
N ASP A 175 7.82 -16.92 4.21
CA ASP A 175 7.72 -18.29 3.68
C ASP A 175 6.27 -18.72 3.49
N ASP A 176 5.42 -18.41 4.47
CA ASP A 176 3.99 -18.72 4.41
C ASP A 176 3.29 -17.92 3.30
N ILE A 177 3.62 -16.63 3.15
CA ILE A 177 3.09 -15.79 2.07
C ILE A 177 3.40 -16.40 0.70
N ILE A 178 4.67 -16.77 0.47
CA ILE A 178 5.08 -17.40 -0.80
C ILE A 178 4.40 -18.76 -0.97
N SER A 179 4.33 -19.56 0.09
CA SER A 179 3.66 -20.88 0.05
C SER A 179 2.18 -20.76 -0.30
N ILE A 180 1.47 -19.82 0.30
CA ILE A 180 0.04 -19.58 -0.01
C ILE A 180 -0.12 -19.07 -1.44
N ALA A 181 0.70 -18.11 -1.85
CA ALA A 181 0.64 -17.58 -3.21
C ALA A 181 0.87 -18.67 -4.26
N THR A 182 1.85 -19.56 -4.06
CA THR A 182 2.19 -20.59 -5.04
C THR A 182 1.26 -21.81 -4.99
N ASN A 183 0.78 -22.21 -3.82
CA ASN A 183 0.01 -23.44 -3.66
C ASN A 183 -1.51 -23.22 -3.73
N HIS A 184 -1.99 -22.00 -3.47
CA HIS A 184 -3.43 -21.73 -3.36
C HIS A 184 -3.94 -20.60 -4.26
N LEU A 185 -3.05 -19.73 -4.77
CA LEU A 185 -3.43 -18.60 -5.62
C LEU A 185 -2.84 -18.67 -7.04
N ASP A 186 -2.34 -19.83 -7.43
CA ASP A 186 -1.79 -20.11 -8.77
C ASP A 186 -0.68 -19.14 -9.22
N PHE A 187 0.21 -18.78 -8.31
CA PHE A 187 1.40 -18.01 -8.64
C PHE A 187 2.63 -18.89 -8.85
N GLU A 188 3.49 -18.50 -9.75
CA GLU A 188 4.84 -19.02 -9.94
C GLU A 188 5.86 -18.08 -9.29
N LEU A 189 6.75 -18.60 -8.45
CA LEU A 189 7.84 -17.81 -7.88
C LEU A 189 8.98 -17.64 -8.88
N ILE A 190 9.19 -16.42 -9.34
CA ILE A 190 10.24 -16.08 -10.30
C ILE A 190 11.54 -15.70 -9.59
N ARG A 191 11.45 -14.91 -8.53
CA ARG A 191 12.61 -14.45 -7.76
C ARG A 191 12.23 -14.17 -6.32
N ARG A 192 13.15 -14.46 -5.40
CA ARG A 192 13.04 -14.09 -3.99
C ARG A 192 14.39 -13.74 -3.41
N GLU A 193 14.40 -12.75 -2.54
CA GLU A 193 15.55 -12.33 -1.76
C GLU A 193 15.06 -11.81 -0.40
N SER A 194 15.80 -12.08 0.66
CA SER A 194 15.44 -11.66 2.03
C SER A 194 16.67 -11.10 2.73
N GLY A 195 16.45 -10.31 3.78
CA GLY A 195 17.55 -9.73 4.54
C GLY A 195 18.20 -8.51 3.85
N ILE A 196 17.45 -7.83 2.98
CA ILE A 196 17.94 -6.62 2.31
C ILE A 196 17.80 -5.45 3.27
N LEU A 197 18.92 -4.89 3.71
CA LEU A 197 18.89 -3.70 4.55
C LEU A 197 18.46 -2.49 3.73
N CYS A 198 17.37 -1.86 4.11
CA CYS A 198 16.83 -0.65 3.49
C CYS A 198 16.67 0.46 4.51
N GLY A 199 17.28 1.61 4.27
CA GLY A 199 17.06 2.81 5.07
C GLY A 199 15.64 3.35 4.87
N TYR A 200 15.08 3.96 5.91
CA TYR A 200 13.74 4.51 5.87
C TYR A 200 13.63 5.87 6.56
N GLY A 201 12.98 6.81 5.89
CA GLY A 201 12.75 8.16 6.41
C GLY A 201 14.05 8.93 6.69
N ARG A 202 14.05 9.72 7.75
CA ARG A 202 15.19 10.57 8.16
C ARG A 202 16.49 9.82 8.42
N TYR A 203 16.40 8.53 8.57
CA TYR A 203 17.54 7.69 8.90
C TYR A 203 18.21 7.08 7.66
N ALA A 204 17.69 7.32 6.50
CA ALA A 204 18.22 6.74 5.25
C ALA A 204 19.48 7.43 4.75
N GLY A 205 19.82 8.61 5.27
CA GLY A 205 20.96 9.41 4.80
C GLY A 205 22.30 9.00 5.43
N PRO A 206 23.40 9.17 4.72
CA PRO A 206 24.75 8.82 5.18
C PRO A 206 25.19 9.66 6.38
N GLU A 207 24.58 10.82 6.60
CA GLU A 207 24.88 11.75 7.69
C GLU A 207 24.11 11.46 8.98
N SER A 208 23.19 10.48 8.94
CA SER A 208 22.50 10.02 10.13
C SER A 208 23.40 9.10 10.96
N CYS A 209 23.48 9.36 12.26
CA CYS A 209 24.15 8.50 13.23
C CYS A 209 23.23 7.39 13.77
N ALA A 210 21.98 7.38 13.41
CA ALA A 210 21.07 6.29 13.74
C ALA A 210 21.35 5.09 12.87
N MET A 211 21.14 3.92 13.40
CA MET A 211 21.10 2.66 12.65
C MET A 211 19.65 2.24 12.44
N PRO A 212 18.98 2.78 11.47
CA PRO A 212 17.65 2.33 11.19
C PRO A 212 17.53 1.97 9.73
N GLY A 213 17.34 0.78 9.58
CA GLY A 213 16.88 0.20 8.36
C GLY A 213 15.92 -0.91 8.70
N TYR A 214 15.12 -1.25 7.76
CA TYR A 214 14.32 -2.46 7.80
C TYR A 214 15.08 -3.56 7.08
N MET A 215 15.03 -4.76 7.63
CA MET A 215 15.42 -5.96 6.90
C MET A 215 14.27 -6.35 6.00
N CYS A 216 14.38 -5.98 4.73
CA CYS A 216 13.31 -6.13 3.76
C CYS A 216 13.34 -7.49 3.07
N HIS A 217 12.17 -7.88 2.58
CA HIS A 217 11.95 -9.00 1.69
C HIS A 217 11.62 -8.49 0.30
N TYR A 218 12.14 -9.17 -0.71
CA TYR A 218 11.85 -8.93 -2.11
C TYR A 218 11.40 -10.22 -2.77
N TRP A 219 10.33 -10.14 -3.56
CA TRP A 219 9.92 -11.25 -4.43
C TRP A 219 9.23 -10.75 -5.69
N ILE A 220 9.32 -11.59 -6.69
CA ILE A 220 8.56 -11.50 -7.93
C ILE A 220 7.77 -12.79 -8.07
N LEU A 221 6.46 -12.66 -8.16
CA LEU A 221 5.53 -13.74 -8.43
C LEU A 221 4.78 -13.45 -9.73
N LYS A 222 4.56 -14.49 -10.53
CA LYS A 222 3.81 -14.41 -11.77
C LYS A 222 2.51 -15.20 -11.63
N SER A 223 1.40 -14.59 -11.96
CA SER A 223 0.12 -15.28 -12.03
C SER A 223 0.13 -16.26 -13.19
N ASN A 224 -0.20 -17.54 -12.95
CA ASN A 224 -0.32 -18.51 -14.00
C ASN A 224 -1.51 -18.19 -14.91
N PRO A 225 -1.46 -18.56 -16.20
CA PRO A 225 -2.63 -18.49 -17.04
C PRO A 225 -3.71 -19.45 -16.47
N THR A 226 -4.94 -18.95 -16.36
CA THR A 226 -6.06 -19.81 -16.02
C THR A 226 -6.10 -20.95 -17.03
N ASN A 227 -5.95 -22.19 -16.58
CA ASN A 227 -6.25 -23.33 -17.40
C ASN A 227 -7.76 -23.25 -17.70
N GLU A 228 -8.10 -22.75 -18.89
CA GLU A 228 -9.45 -22.90 -19.41
C GLU A 228 -9.68 -24.41 -19.58
N SER A 229 -10.40 -25.01 -18.62
CA SER A 229 -10.90 -26.38 -18.67
C SER A 229 -12.26 -26.42 -19.35
#